data_3df84b3f50053ee79deb4586d4d0c303
#
_entry.id   3df84b3f50053ee79deb4586d4d0c303
#
_cell.length_a   1.000
_cell.length_b   1.000
_cell.length_c   1.000
_cell.angle_alpha   90.00
_cell.angle_beta   90.00
_cell.angle_gamma   90.00
#
_symmetry.space_group_name_H-M   'P 1'
#
loop_
_entity.id
_entity.type
_entity.pdbx_description
1 polymer ?
#
loop_
_entity_poly.entity_id
_entity_poly.type
_entity_poly.pdbx_seq_one_letter_code
_entity_poly.pdbx_strand_id
1 'polypeptide(L)'
;VTDMTDPNWEPVMKRASAIVTNRGGRTCHAAIIARELGIPAVVGCGDATERLKDGTLVTVSCSEGDTGRIYDGLLETEITEVQRGEMPAIKTKIMMNVGNPQLAFDFCQLPNEGVGLARLEFIINNNIGVHPKAILDYPNIDNDLKKAVESVARGHASPRAFYVDKVAEGVATIAAAFWPKPVIVRLSDFKSNEYRKLIGGSRYEPEEENPMLGFRGAARYISTEFGEAFAMECEALKRVRNDMGLTNVQVMVPFVRT
;
A
#
# COMPACT_ATOMS: atom_id res chain seq x y z
N VAL A 1 -7.07 -9.05 21.81
CA VAL A 1 -8.44 -8.48 21.87
C VAL A 1 -8.34 -7.06 22.38
N THR A 2 -8.97 -6.10 21.71
CA THR A 2 -8.93 -4.67 22.11
C THR A 2 -10.18 -3.92 21.64
N ASP A 3 -10.41 -2.72 22.16
CA ASP A 3 -11.48 -1.86 21.68
C ASP A 3 -11.18 -1.37 20.24
N MET A 4 -9.97 -0.88 20.02
CA MET A 4 -9.49 -0.43 18.70
C MET A 4 -7.95 -0.54 18.68
N THR A 5 -7.35 -0.75 17.50
CA THR A 5 -5.89 -0.77 17.35
C THR A 5 -5.32 0.63 17.17
N ASP A 6 -4.10 0.83 17.66
CA ASP A 6 -3.27 2.01 17.39
C ASP A 6 -2.21 1.66 16.33
N PRO A 7 -1.83 2.60 15.43
CA PRO A 7 -0.77 2.38 14.45
C PRO A 7 0.57 1.91 15.02
N ASN A 8 0.89 2.30 16.25
CA ASN A 8 2.12 1.88 16.93
C ASN A 8 2.11 0.42 17.41
N TRP A 9 0.98 -0.29 17.27
CA TRP A 9 0.84 -1.68 17.74
C TRP A 9 1.23 -2.72 16.70
N GLU A 10 1.70 -2.32 15.54
CA GLU A 10 2.16 -3.26 14.50
C GLU A 10 3.13 -4.34 15.03
N PRO A 11 4.15 -4.02 15.87
CA PRO A 11 5.03 -5.03 16.46
C PRO A 11 4.31 -6.07 17.33
N VAL A 12 3.24 -5.66 18.02
CA VAL A 12 2.40 -6.57 18.82
C VAL A 12 1.53 -7.42 17.91
N MET A 13 0.95 -6.80 16.88
CA MET A 13 0.08 -7.48 15.91
C MET A 13 0.85 -8.57 15.13
N LYS A 14 2.12 -8.36 14.80
CA LYS A 14 3.00 -9.36 14.17
C LYS A 14 3.20 -10.63 15.00
N ARG A 15 2.98 -10.58 16.29
CA ARG A 15 3.10 -11.72 17.21
C ARG A 15 1.76 -12.37 17.54
N ALA A 16 0.67 -11.77 17.10
CA ALA A 16 -0.68 -12.26 17.37
C ALA A 16 -1.03 -13.41 16.43
N SER A 17 -1.74 -14.42 16.96
CA SER A 17 -2.33 -15.48 16.15
C SER A 17 -3.65 -15.06 15.52
N ALA A 18 -4.32 -14.06 16.10
CA ALA A 18 -5.53 -13.44 15.58
C ALA A 18 -5.71 -12.03 16.18
N ILE A 19 -6.50 -11.19 15.53
CA ILE A 19 -6.86 -9.84 16.01
C ILE A 19 -8.37 -9.76 16.16
N VAL A 20 -8.84 -9.29 17.31
CA VAL A 20 -10.26 -9.07 17.58
C VAL A 20 -10.46 -7.67 18.13
N THR A 21 -11.39 -6.90 17.52
CA THR A 21 -11.67 -5.52 17.97
C THR A 21 -13.15 -5.27 18.16
N ASN A 22 -13.50 -4.47 19.16
CA ASN A 22 -14.89 -4.01 19.36
C ASN A 22 -15.33 -3.08 18.25
N ARG A 23 -14.45 -2.18 17.81
CA ARG A 23 -14.71 -1.19 16.78
C ARG A 23 -13.93 -1.45 15.50
N GLY A 24 -14.47 -0.96 14.42
CA GLY A 24 -13.85 -1.02 13.13
C GLY A 24 -14.71 -1.69 12.07
N GLY A 25 -14.23 -1.62 10.84
CA GLY A 25 -14.83 -2.23 9.67
C GLY A 25 -13.74 -2.74 8.73
N ARG A 26 -14.11 -3.21 7.56
CA ARG A 26 -13.20 -3.84 6.57
C ARG A 26 -12.01 -2.97 6.15
N THR A 27 -12.09 -1.67 6.32
CA THR A 27 -11.07 -0.68 5.97
C THR A 27 -10.38 -0.05 7.17
N CYS A 28 -10.64 -0.53 8.40
CA CYS A 28 -9.95 -0.04 9.58
C CYS A 28 -8.48 -0.55 9.61
N HIS A 29 -7.65 0.13 10.39
CA HIS A 29 -6.23 -0.21 10.55
C HIS A 29 -6.02 -1.68 10.91
N ALA A 30 -6.76 -2.22 11.89
CA ALA A 30 -6.68 -3.62 12.30
C ALA A 30 -6.90 -4.60 11.13
N ALA A 31 -7.92 -4.35 10.31
CA ALA A 31 -8.25 -5.20 9.17
C ALA A 31 -7.23 -5.12 8.03
N ILE A 32 -6.63 -3.94 7.82
CA ILE A 32 -5.60 -3.74 6.80
C ILE A 32 -4.33 -4.50 7.20
N ILE A 33 -3.83 -4.24 8.42
CA ILE A 33 -2.60 -4.88 8.91
C ILE A 33 -2.75 -6.39 9.03
N ALA A 34 -3.91 -6.89 9.49
CA ALA A 34 -4.15 -8.33 9.58
C ALA A 34 -4.07 -9.01 8.20
N ARG A 35 -4.62 -8.39 7.13
CA ARG A 35 -4.47 -8.91 5.76
C ARG A 35 -3.02 -8.90 5.28
N GLU A 36 -2.26 -7.86 5.59
CA GLU A 36 -0.84 -7.79 5.25
C GLU A 36 -0.01 -8.84 5.99
N LEU A 37 -0.37 -9.12 7.25
CA LEU A 37 0.29 -10.13 8.07
C LEU A 37 -0.21 -11.57 7.80
N GLY A 38 -1.29 -11.74 7.04
CA GLY A 38 -1.90 -13.04 6.78
C GLY A 38 -2.52 -13.71 8.01
N ILE A 39 -2.96 -12.92 9.01
CA ILE A 39 -3.57 -13.43 10.24
C ILE A 39 -5.08 -13.18 10.29
N PRO A 40 -5.87 -14.06 10.92
CA PRO A 40 -7.30 -13.86 11.08
C PRO A 40 -7.61 -12.58 11.85
N ALA A 41 -8.62 -11.82 11.40
CA ALA A 41 -9.10 -10.66 12.13
C ALA A 41 -10.62 -10.54 12.07
N VAL A 42 -11.23 -10.38 13.24
CA VAL A 42 -12.65 -10.09 13.39
C VAL A 42 -12.78 -8.71 14.02
N VAL A 43 -13.37 -7.78 13.25
CA VAL A 43 -13.48 -6.37 13.64
C VAL A 43 -14.94 -5.94 13.77
N GLY A 44 -15.23 -5.01 14.67
CA GLY A 44 -16.58 -4.52 14.87
C GLY A 44 -17.45 -5.47 15.72
N CYS A 45 -16.85 -6.21 16.66
CA CYS A 45 -17.57 -7.16 17.51
C CYS A 45 -18.48 -6.49 18.57
N GLY A 46 -18.25 -5.22 18.88
CA GLY A 46 -19.01 -4.46 19.87
C GLY A 46 -18.55 -4.71 21.31
N ASP A 47 -18.59 -5.94 21.77
CA ASP A 47 -18.41 -6.33 23.18
C ASP A 47 -17.30 -7.38 23.44
N ALA A 48 -16.42 -7.61 22.48
CA ALA A 48 -15.42 -8.66 22.58
C ALA A 48 -14.50 -8.50 23.81
N THR A 49 -14.13 -7.29 24.19
CA THR A 49 -13.29 -7.02 25.39
C THR A 49 -14.01 -7.33 26.71
N GLU A 50 -15.33 -7.36 26.71
CA GLU A 50 -16.13 -7.71 27.88
C GLU A 50 -16.32 -9.23 27.99
N ARG A 51 -16.50 -9.89 26.84
CA ARG A 51 -16.79 -11.32 26.74
C ARG A 51 -15.56 -12.20 26.80
N LEU A 52 -14.46 -11.77 26.19
CA LEU A 52 -13.21 -12.53 26.11
C LEU A 52 -12.27 -12.05 27.20
N LYS A 53 -12.01 -12.90 28.18
CA LYS A 53 -11.09 -12.61 29.30
C LYS A 53 -9.70 -13.19 29.01
N ASP A 54 -8.69 -12.64 29.66
CA ASP A 54 -7.33 -13.17 29.57
C ASP A 54 -7.29 -14.65 29.96
N GLY A 55 -6.58 -15.43 29.17
CA GLY A 55 -6.46 -16.87 29.34
C GLY A 55 -7.65 -17.68 28.78
N THR A 56 -8.70 -17.05 28.25
CA THR A 56 -9.79 -17.78 27.58
C THR A 56 -9.28 -18.39 26.27
N LEU A 57 -9.47 -19.69 26.11
CA LEU A 57 -9.16 -20.38 24.85
C LEU A 57 -10.28 -20.16 23.87
N VAL A 58 -9.94 -19.66 22.69
CA VAL A 58 -10.92 -19.37 21.63
C VAL A 58 -10.37 -19.75 20.25
N THR A 59 -11.27 -20.08 19.35
CA THR A 59 -10.96 -20.24 17.93
C THR A 59 -11.54 -19.06 17.14
N VAL A 60 -10.67 -18.36 16.40
CA VAL A 60 -11.07 -17.24 15.53
C VAL A 60 -11.14 -17.71 14.08
N SER A 61 -12.33 -17.71 13.51
CA SER A 61 -12.59 -18.14 12.14
C SER A 61 -12.92 -16.95 11.23
N CYS A 62 -12.22 -16.88 10.10
CA CYS A 62 -12.50 -15.96 8.99
C CYS A 62 -12.81 -16.73 7.69
N SER A 63 -13.11 -18.03 7.78
CA SER A 63 -13.36 -18.91 6.63
C SER A 63 -14.82 -18.95 6.16
N GLU A 64 -15.73 -18.32 6.90
CA GLU A 64 -17.18 -18.40 6.69
C GLU A 64 -17.74 -17.18 5.92
N GLY A 65 -16.96 -16.66 4.98
CA GLY A 65 -17.34 -15.52 4.17
C GLY A 65 -17.07 -14.17 4.84
N ASP A 66 -18.00 -13.26 4.74
CA ASP A 66 -17.82 -11.86 5.19
C ASP A 66 -17.95 -11.66 6.69
N THR A 67 -18.50 -12.63 7.40
CA THR A 67 -18.71 -12.58 8.85
C THR A 67 -17.67 -13.45 9.54
N GLY A 68 -16.76 -12.83 10.29
CA GLY A 68 -15.83 -13.55 11.17
C GLY A 68 -16.54 -14.04 12.43
N ARG A 69 -16.09 -15.18 12.95
CA ARG A 69 -16.66 -15.81 14.15
C ARG A 69 -15.61 -16.11 15.19
N ILE A 70 -16.00 -16.05 16.43
CA ILE A 70 -15.16 -16.41 17.59
C ILE A 70 -15.90 -17.49 18.36
N TYR A 71 -15.31 -18.67 18.38
CA TYR A 71 -15.87 -19.82 19.05
C TYR A 71 -15.17 -20.02 20.40
N ASP A 72 -15.92 -20.50 21.38
CA ASP A 72 -15.39 -20.89 22.66
C ASP A 72 -14.56 -22.19 22.54
N GLY A 73 -13.40 -22.21 23.15
CA GLY A 73 -12.48 -23.34 23.11
C GLY A 73 -11.64 -23.43 21.81
N LEU A 74 -10.80 -24.47 21.77
CA LEU A 74 -10.02 -24.83 20.60
C LEU A 74 -10.80 -25.87 19.80
N LEU A 75 -11.29 -25.47 18.65
CA LEU A 75 -11.99 -26.37 17.74
C LEU A 75 -11.00 -27.18 16.91
N GLU A 76 -11.32 -28.43 16.65
CA GLU A 76 -10.64 -29.21 15.63
C GLU A 76 -10.97 -28.62 14.25
N THR A 77 -9.93 -28.41 13.45
CA THR A 77 -10.05 -27.88 12.10
C THR A 77 -9.50 -28.89 11.11
N GLU A 78 -10.26 -29.13 10.04
CA GLU A 78 -9.76 -29.86 8.88
C GLU A 78 -9.16 -28.88 7.87
N ILE A 79 -7.88 -29.05 7.59
CA ILE A 79 -7.17 -28.27 6.57
C ILE A 79 -7.14 -29.07 5.29
N THR A 80 -7.94 -28.67 4.31
CA THR A 80 -7.90 -29.26 2.98
C THR A 80 -6.94 -28.46 2.11
N GLU A 81 -5.83 -29.08 1.74
CA GLU A 81 -4.92 -28.51 0.74
C GLU A 81 -5.44 -28.83 -0.66
N VAL A 82 -5.86 -27.80 -1.38
CA VAL A 82 -6.18 -27.91 -2.79
C VAL A 82 -4.90 -27.65 -3.59
N GLN A 83 -4.38 -28.69 -4.26
CA GLN A 83 -3.30 -28.48 -5.21
C GLN A 83 -3.77 -27.53 -6.30
N ARG A 84 -2.95 -26.53 -6.60
CA ARG A 84 -3.21 -25.58 -7.69
C ARG A 84 -3.20 -26.35 -9.00
N GLY A 85 -4.38 -26.61 -9.55
CA GLY A 85 -4.51 -27.08 -10.92
C GLY A 85 -4.18 -25.96 -11.92
N GLU A 86 -3.96 -26.35 -13.18
CA GLU A 86 -3.88 -25.36 -14.25
C GLU A 86 -5.22 -24.61 -14.35
N MET A 87 -5.14 -23.27 -14.42
CA MET A 87 -6.34 -22.47 -14.67
C MET A 87 -6.95 -22.85 -16.02
N PRO A 88 -8.26 -23.07 -16.10
CA PRO A 88 -8.90 -23.30 -17.38
C PRO A 88 -8.67 -22.10 -18.31
N ALA A 89 -8.49 -22.37 -19.60
CA ALA A 89 -8.36 -21.32 -20.59
C ALA A 89 -9.64 -20.47 -20.64
N ILE A 90 -9.55 -19.22 -20.25
CA ILE A 90 -10.65 -18.25 -20.26
C ILE A 90 -10.33 -17.08 -21.19
N LYS A 91 -11.35 -16.47 -21.78
CA LYS A 91 -11.17 -15.33 -22.69
C LYS A 91 -10.77 -14.06 -21.96
N THR A 92 -11.22 -13.87 -20.71
CA THR A 92 -10.94 -12.70 -19.89
C THR A 92 -9.69 -12.95 -19.04
N LYS A 93 -8.75 -12.00 -19.05
CA LYS A 93 -7.55 -12.06 -18.23
C LYS A 93 -7.87 -11.75 -16.78
N ILE A 94 -7.43 -12.62 -15.87
CA ILE A 94 -7.47 -12.36 -14.43
C ILE A 94 -6.12 -11.77 -14.03
N MET A 95 -6.12 -10.54 -13.56
CA MET A 95 -4.91 -9.81 -13.21
C MET A 95 -4.94 -9.41 -11.73
N MET A 96 -3.75 -9.35 -11.13
CA MET A 96 -3.59 -9.04 -9.71
C MET A 96 -3.63 -7.53 -9.44
N ASN A 97 -4.11 -7.14 -8.26
CA ASN A 97 -3.85 -5.83 -7.68
C ASN A 97 -2.70 -5.96 -6.68
N VAL A 98 -1.59 -5.28 -6.94
CA VAL A 98 -0.39 -5.33 -6.09
C VAL A 98 -0.04 -3.91 -5.63
N GLY A 99 -0.14 -3.68 -4.34
CA GLY A 99 0.25 -2.39 -3.73
C GLY A 99 1.64 -2.47 -3.08
N ASN A 100 1.90 -3.53 -2.31
CA ASN A 100 3.14 -3.72 -1.58
C ASN A 100 4.17 -4.52 -2.41
N PRO A 101 5.33 -3.92 -2.79
CA PRO A 101 6.37 -4.64 -3.53
C PRO A 101 6.92 -5.87 -2.81
N GLN A 102 6.94 -5.86 -1.47
CA GLN A 102 7.47 -6.98 -0.67
C GLN A 102 6.67 -8.29 -0.85
N LEU A 103 5.39 -8.18 -1.19
CA LEU A 103 4.49 -9.32 -1.41
C LEU A 103 4.45 -9.76 -2.88
N ALA A 104 5.16 -9.08 -3.78
CA ALA A 104 5.05 -9.30 -5.21
C ALA A 104 5.48 -10.72 -5.62
N PHE A 105 6.56 -11.23 -5.03
CA PHE A 105 7.07 -12.58 -5.32
C PHE A 105 6.17 -13.70 -4.78
N ASP A 106 5.45 -13.47 -3.69
CA ASP A 106 4.46 -14.42 -3.20
C ASP A 106 3.22 -14.41 -4.10
N PHE A 107 2.76 -13.23 -4.48
CA PHE A 107 1.57 -13.07 -5.31
C PHE A 107 1.75 -13.54 -6.75
N CYS A 108 2.96 -13.44 -7.31
CA CYS A 108 3.21 -13.93 -8.66
C CYS A 108 3.05 -15.45 -8.79
N GLN A 109 3.14 -16.20 -7.67
CA GLN A 109 2.91 -17.64 -7.62
C GLN A 109 1.43 -18.03 -7.80
N LEU A 110 0.50 -17.10 -7.56
CA LEU A 110 -0.92 -17.34 -7.78
C LEU A 110 -1.23 -17.38 -9.28
N PRO A 111 -2.23 -18.15 -9.74
CA PRO A 111 -2.67 -18.11 -11.12
C PRO A 111 -3.10 -16.68 -11.51
N ASN A 112 -2.42 -16.11 -12.50
CA ASN A 112 -2.67 -14.72 -12.94
C ASN A 112 -2.12 -14.48 -14.34
N GLU A 113 -2.60 -13.41 -14.99
CA GLU A 113 -2.13 -12.90 -16.27
C GLU A 113 -1.34 -11.58 -16.13
N GLY A 114 -0.79 -11.32 -14.94
CA GLY A 114 -0.01 -10.12 -14.63
C GLY A 114 -0.67 -9.21 -13.59
N VAL A 115 -0.18 -7.98 -13.49
CA VAL A 115 -0.67 -6.97 -12.56
C VAL A 115 -1.53 -5.95 -13.31
N GLY A 116 -2.82 -5.94 -13.01
CA GLY A 116 -3.79 -4.99 -13.57
C GLY A 116 -3.75 -3.62 -12.88
N LEU A 117 -3.27 -3.56 -11.65
CA LEU A 117 -3.10 -2.32 -10.91
C LEU A 117 -1.99 -2.43 -9.87
N ALA A 118 -0.87 -1.76 -10.13
CA ALA A 118 0.15 -1.44 -9.13
C ALA A 118 0.02 0.06 -8.76
N ARG A 119 -0.06 0.36 -7.46
CA ARG A 119 -0.30 1.71 -6.96
C ARG A 119 0.98 2.32 -6.40
N LEU A 120 1.46 3.42 -7.00
CA LEU A 120 2.62 4.15 -6.50
C LEU A 120 2.42 4.71 -5.09
N GLU A 121 1.19 5.00 -4.71
CA GLU A 121 0.86 5.53 -3.39
C GLU A 121 1.38 4.66 -2.25
N PHE A 122 1.33 3.33 -2.39
CA PHE A 122 1.87 2.42 -1.38
C PHE A 122 3.39 2.53 -1.25
N ILE A 123 4.09 2.64 -2.39
CA ILE A 123 5.54 2.82 -2.40
C ILE A 123 5.90 4.18 -1.78
N ILE A 124 5.20 5.25 -2.17
CA ILE A 124 5.46 6.60 -1.66
C ILE A 124 5.18 6.69 -0.17
N ASN A 125 4.05 6.14 0.30
CA ASN A 125 3.72 6.17 1.73
C ASN A 125 4.70 5.35 2.59
N ASN A 126 5.03 4.13 2.15
CA ASN A 126 5.72 3.18 3.01
C ASN A 126 7.25 3.29 2.90
N ASN A 127 7.76 3.63 1.71
CA ASN A 127 9.20 3.61 1.44
C ASN A 127 9.82 5.01 1.39
N ILE A 128 9.01 6.07 1.24
CA ILE A 128 9.46 7.46 1.14
C ILE A 128 8.93 8.29 2.31
N GLY A 129 7.61 8.35 2.49
CA GLY A 129 6.95 9.04 3.59
C GLY A 129 7.02 10.58 3.55
N VAL A 130 7.67 11.17 2.56
CA VAL A 130 7.88 12.62 2.41
C VAL A 130 7.12 13.14 1.20
N HIS A 131 6.53 14.32 1.35
CA HIS A 131 5.87 15.00 0.24
C HIS A 131 6.89 15.35 -0.87
N PRO A 132 6.60 15.05 -2.16
CA PRO A 132 7.59 15.23 -3.23
C PRO A 132 8.06 16.68 -3.40
N LYS A 133 7.22 17.68 -3.09
CA LYS A 133 7.67 19.08 -3.10
C LYS A 133 8.65 19.42 -1.98
N ALA A 134 8.55 18.78 -0.82
CA ALA A 134 9.55 18.93 0.24
C ALA A 134 10.93 18.38 -0.18
N ILE A 135 10.94 17.34 -0.99
CA ILE A 135 12.15 16.80 -1.62
C ILE A 135 12.78 17.82 -2.60
N LEU A 136 11.95 18.46 -3.43
CA LEU A 136 12.39 19.43 -4.43
C LEU A 136 12.86 20.74 -3.83
N ASP A 137 12.17 21.24 -2.83
CA ASP A 137 12.50 22.51 -2.18
C ASP A 137 13.72 22.41 -1.25
N TYR A 138 14.20 21.19 -0.95
CA TYR A 138 15.42 21.00 -0.20
C TYR A 138 16.62 21.65 -0.91
N PRO A 139 17.49 22.41 -0.23
CA PRO A 139 17.55 22.64 1.24
C PRO A 139 16.77 23.87 1.75
N ASN A 140 15.96 24.51 0.91
CA ASN A 140 15.27 25.79 1.19
C ASN A 140 13.93 25.60 1.94
N ILE A 141 13.95 24.74 2.95
CA ILE A 141 12.82 24.41 3.83
C ILE A 141 13.18 24.70 5.28
N ASP A 142 12.21 24.70 6.17
CA ASP A 142 12.48 24.92 7.58
C ASP A 142 13.36 23.83 8.20
N ASN A 143 14.02 24.15 9.31
CA ASN A 143 15.04 23.27 9.89
C ASN A 143 14.51 21.90 10.33
N ASP A 144 13.28 21.82 10.81
CA ASP A 144 12.72 20.56 11.30
C ASP A 144 12.35 19.65 10.12
N LEU A 145 11.74 20.22 9.08
CA LEU A 145 11.46 19.50 7.84
C LEU A 145 12.76 19.07 7.15
N LYS A 146 13.80 19.94 7.17
CA LYS A 146 15.12 19.61 6.62
C LYS A 146 15.73 18.39 7.30
N LYS A 147 15.74 18.36 8.63
CA LYS A 147 16.24 17.19 9.39
C LYS A 147 15.44 15.91 9.09
N ALA A 148 14.11 16.03 8.95
CA ALA A 148 13.26 14.90 8.61
C ALA A 148 13.60 14.35 7.22
N VAL A 149 13.75 15.21 6.20
CA VAL A 149 14.15 14.84 4.84
C VAL A 149 15.54 14.20 4.83
N GLU A 150 16.53 14.80 5.52
CA GLU A 150 17.88 14.26 5.63
C GLU A 150 17.91 12.88 6.30
N SER A 151 17.07 12.67 7.30
CA SER A 151 16.97 11.39 8.01
C SER A 151 16.49 10.26 7.10
N VAL A 152 15.45 10.48 6.30
CA VAL A 152 14.92 9.46 5.41
C VAL A 152 15.77 9.25 4.16
N ALA A 153 16.39 10.32 3.64
CA ALA A 153 17.26 10.26 2.45
C ALA A 153 18.70 9.80 2.75
N ARG A 154 18.99 9.42 4.00
CA ARG A 154 20.33 8.98 4.41
C ARG A 154 20.83 7.84 3.54
N GLY A 155 22.07 7.95 3.06
CA GLY A 155 22.71 6.95 2.20
C GLY A 155 22.46 7.12 0.71
N HIS A 156 21.66 8.11 0.31
CA HIS A 156 21.47 8.50 -1.10
C HIS A 156 22.22 9.77 -1.44
N ALA A 157 22.55 9.98 -2.71
CA ALA A 157 23.31 11.13 -3.19
C ALA A 157 22.59 12.47 -2.93
N SER A 158 21.26 12.47 -2.91
CA SER A 158 20.41 13.62 -2.61
C SER A 158 19.00 13.17 -2.25
N PRO A 159 18.18 14.03 -1.60
CA PRO A 159 16.75 13.71 -1.40
C PRO A 159 16.00 13.40 -2.70
N ARG A 160 16.32 14.09 -3.79
CA ARG A 160 15.74 13.81 -5.12
C ARG A 160 16.12 12.41 -5.62
N ALA A 161 17.42 12.05 -5.52
CA ALA A 161 17.88 10.71 -5.88
C ALA A 161 17.18 9.64 -5.01
N PHE A 162 17.07 9.86 -3.70
CA PHE A 162 16.32 8.98 -2.80
C PHE A 162 14.89 8.72 -3.29
N TYR A 163 14.14 9.78 -3.65
CA TYR A 163 12.77 9.63 -4.12
C TYR A 163 12.70 8.78 -5.40
N VAL A 164 13.52 9.11 -6.39
CA VAL A 164 13.58 8.39 -7.68
C VAL A 164 14.00 6.93 -7.48
N ASP A 165 15.02 6.69 -6.65
CA ASP A 165 15.53 5.35 -6.35
C ASP A 165 14.43 4.49 -5.69
N LYS A 166 13.71 5.03 -4.70
CA LYS A 166 12.68 4.27 -3.98
C LYS A 166 11.45 3.96 -4.83
N VAL A 167 11.04 4.89 -5.68
CA VAL A 167 9.97 4.60 -6.65
C VAL A 167 10.43 3.55 -7.67
N ALA A 168 11.62 3.71 -8.23
CA ALA A 168 12.17 2.77 -9.20
C ALA A 168 12.35 1.36 -8.59
N GLU A 169 12.91 1.26 -7.39
CA GLU A 169 13.10 0.00 -6.65
C GLU A 169 11.76 -0.72 -6.44
N GLY A 170 10.75 -0.01 -5.95
CA GLY A 170 9.44 -0.61 -5.68
C GLY A 170 8.73 -1.09 -6.95
N VAL A 171 8.75 -0.29 -8.01
CA VAL A 171 8.18 -0.68 -9.31
C VAL A 171 8.95 -1.83 -9.94
N ALA A 172 10.28 -1.78 -9.91
CA ALA A 172 11.14 -2.82 -10.47
C ALA A 172 10.93 -4.17 -9.76
N THR A 173 10.77 -4.16 -8.44
CA THR A 173 10.48 -5.37 -7.66
C THR A 173 9.18 -6.04 -8.12
N ILE A 174 8.11 -5.27 -8.31
CA ILE A 174 6.84 -5.81 -8.82
C ILE A 174 7.01 -6.30 -10.26
N ALA A 175 7.65 -5.51 -11.11
CA ALA A 175 7.84 -5.85 -12.51
C ALA A 175 8.69 -7.12 -12.72
N ALA A 176 9.75 -7.27 -11.93
CA ALA A 176 10.61 -8.47 -11.96
C ALA A 176 9.86 -9.72 -11.49
N ALA A 177 9.08 -9.61 -10.39
CA ALA A 177 8.32 -10.74 -9.87
C ALA A 177 7.30 -11.30 -10.88
N PHE A 178 6.70 -10.43 -11.69
CA PHE A 178 5.69 -10.83 -12.69
C PHE A 178 6.23 -11.00 -14.11
N TRP A 179 7.53 -10.80 -14.33
CA TRP A 179 8.12 -10.99 -15.66
C TRP A 179 7.82 -12.38 -16.25
N PRO A 180 7.47 -12.50 -17.55
CA PRO A 180 7.28 -11.47 -18.58
C PRO A 180 5.84 -10.91 -18.67
N LYS A 181 4.97 -11.22 -17.71
CA LYS A 181 3.57 -10.76 -17.69
C LYS A 181 3.49 -9.24 -17.51
N PRO A 182 2.46 -8.59 -18.09
CA PRO A 182 2.32 -7.14 -17.99
C PRO A 182 2.10 -6.68 -16.54
N VAL A 183 2.66 -5.51 -16.21
CA VAL A 183 2.48 -4.82 -14.94
C VAL A 183 2.01 -3.41 -15.21
N ILE A 184 0.75 -3.12 -14.92
CA ILE A 184 0.17 -1.79 -15.12
C ILE A 184 0.38 -0.98 -13.85
N VAL A 185 1.27 0.01 -13.93
CA VAL A 185 1.60 0.93 -12.83
C VAL A 185 0.77 2.18 -12.98
N ARG A 186 -0.11 2.44 -12.02
CA ARG A 186 -0.84 3.69 -11.95
C ARG A 186 0.05 4.77 -11.35
N LEU A 187 0.21 5.89 -12.07
CA LEU A 187 0.84 7.08 -11.57
C LEU A 187 0.16 7.56 -10.28
N SER A 188 0.87 8.27 -9.43
CA SER A 188 0.39 8.65 -8.09
C SER A 188 -0.95 9.38 -8.16
N ASP A 189 -1.93 8.88 -7.43
CA ASP A 189 -3.30 9.38 -7.41
C ASP A 189 -3.77 9.69 -5.98
N PHE A 190 -2.89 10.33 -5.23
CA PHE A 190 -3.26 10.82 -3.91
C PHE A 190 -4.29 11.94 -4.00
N LYS A 191 -5.22 11.92 -3.07
CA LYS A 191 -6.02 13.09 -2.76
C LYS A 191 -5.18 14.09 -1.99
N SER A 192 -5.54 15.36 -2.04
CA SER A 192 -4.86 16.42 -1.28
C SER A 192 -4.74 16.11 0.21
N ASN A 193 -5.81 15.59 0.83
CA ASN A 193 -5.80 15.19 2.24
C ASN A 193 -4.90 13.96 2.55
N GLU A 194 -4.60 13.13 1.56
CA GLU A 194 -3.64 12.02 1.69
C GLU A 194 -2.20 12.52 1.54
N TYR A 195 -1.90 13.34 0.53
CA TYR A 195 -0.61 14.00 0.40
C TYR A 195 -0.26 14.87 1.61
N ARG A 196 -1.27 15.51 2.21
CA ARG A 196 -1.12 16.35 3.40
C ARG A 196 -0.58 15.58 4.61
N LYS A 197 -0.79 14.27 4.67
CA LYS A 197 -0.29 13.40 5.76
C LYS A 197 1.19 13.04 5.62
N LEU A 198 1.77 13.18 4.44
CA LEU A 198 3.19 12.95 4.24
C LEU A 198 4.00 14.04 4.96
N ILE A 199 5.24 13.73 5.31
CA ILE A 199 6.16 14.69 5.94
C ILE A 199 6.26 15.93 5.06
N GLY A 200 5.95 17.10 5.63
CA GLY A 200 5.90 18.37 4.92
C GLY A 200 4.62 18.64 4.12
N GLY A 201 3.71 17.66 4.00
CA GLY A 201 2.54 17.75 3.13
C GLY A 201 1.59 18.91 3.48
N SER A 202 1.41 19.24 4.75
CA SER A 202 0.54 20.35 5.18
C SER A 202 0.98 21.72 4.66
N ARG A 203 2.24 21.86 4.25
CA ARG A 203 2.80 23.09 3.68
C ARG A 203 2.38 23.29 2.22
N TYR A 204 2.17 22.20 1.48
CA TYR A 204 2.02 22.22 0.03
C TYR A 204 0.61 21.91 -0.45
N GLU A 205 -0.20 21.29 0.38
CA GLU A 205 -1.51 20.81 -0.04
C GLU A 205 -2.64 21.72 0.44
N PRO A 206 -3.58 22.09 -0.45
CA PRO A 206 -4.75 22.85 -0.08
C PRO A 206 -5.70 22.05 0.80
N GLU A 207 -6.54 22.76 1.54
CA GLU A 207 -7.73 22.18 2.16
C GLU A 207 -8.87 22.22 1.14
N GLU A 208 -9.37 21.05 0.80
CA GLU A 208 -10.45 20.89 -0.18
C GLU A 208 -11.69 20.27 0.51
N GLU A 209 -12.85 20.84 0.24
CA GLU A 209 -14.12 20.31 0.77
C GLU A 209 -14.39 18.88 0.27
N ASN A 210 -14.08 18.61 -0.98
CA ASN A 210 -14.21 17.27 -1.58
C ASN A 210 -12.93 16.86 -2.31
N PRO A 211 -11.94 16.29 -1.60
CA PRO A 211 -10.69 15.83 -2.21
C PRO A 211 -10.86 14.76 -3.31
N MET A 212 -12.00 14.09 -3.36
CA MET A 212 -12.29 13.11 -4.41
C MET A 212 -12.38 13.74 -5.79
N LEU A 213 -12.88 14.97 -5.87
CA LEU A 213 -13.05 15.75 -7.10
C LEU A 213 -12.01 16.86 -7.25
N GLY A 214 -11.09 16.96 -6.31
CA GLY A 214 -10.12 18.03 -6.19
C GLY A 214 -8.90 17.90 -7.10
N PHE A 215 -7.80 18.48 -6.65
CA PHE A 215 -6.52 18.55 -7.34
C PHE A 215 -5.79 17.19 -7.28
N ARG A 216 -6.09 16.32 -8.26
CA ARG A 216 -5.50 14.97 -8.35
C ARG A 216 -5.40 14.46 -9.78
N GLY A 217 -4.58 13.43 -10.00
CA GLY A 217 -4.41 12.77 -11.28
C GLY A 217 -3.80 13.68 -12.36
N ALA A 218 -4.23 13.53 -13.60
CA ALA A 218 -3.66 14.21 -14.76
C ALA A 218 -3.61 15.75 -14.62
N ALA A 219 -4.65 16.36 -14.02
CA ALA A 219 -4.66 17.80 -13.78
C ALA A 219 -3.52 18.27 -12.87
N ARG A 220 -3.15 17.44 -11.89
CA ARG A 220 -2.00 17.71 -10.99
C ARG A 220 -0.68 17.62 -11.73
N TYR A 221 -0.52 16.63 -12.61
CA TYR A 221 0.76 16.38 -13.29
C TYR A 221 1.17 17.49 -14.24
N ILE A 222 0.19 18.10 -14.93
CA ILE A 222 0.43 19.19 -15.88
C ILE A 222 0.45 20.58 -15.24
N SER A 223 0.17 20.68 -13.92
CA SER A 223 0.19 21.97 -13.24
C SER A 223 1.62 22.47 -13.06
N THR A 224 1.77 23.78 -13.09
CA THR A 224 3.06 24.44 -12.77
C THR A 224 3.53 24.16 -11.34
N GLU A 225 2.59 23.85 -10.46
CA GLU A 225 2.87 23.63 -9.04
C GLU A 225 3.40 22.22 -8.74
N PHE A 226 3.09 21.23 -9.59
CA PHE A 226 3.41 19.83 -9.32
C PHE A 226 4.21 19.15 -10.45
N GLY A 227 4.37 19.78 -11.60
CA GLY A 227 5.03 19.19 -12.77
C GLY A 227 6.44 18.66 -12.50
N GLU A 228 7.26 19.35 -11.69
CA GLU A 228 8.60 18.88 -11.32
C GLU A 228 8.54 17.66 -10.40
N ALA A 229 7.57 17.61 -9.49
CA ALA A 229 7.35 16.44 -8.65
C ALA A 229 6.93 15.23 -9.48
N PHE A 230 6.04 15.43 -10.45
CA PHE A 230 5.66 14.40 -11.41
C PHE A 230 6.83 13.95 -12.30
N ALA A 231 7.74 14.84 -12.66
CA ALA A 231 8.93 14.49 -13.42
C ALA A 231 9.82 13.46 -12.69
N MET A 232 9.87 13.45 -11.36
CA MET A 232 10.59 12.43 -10.60
C MET A 232 9.95 11.04 -10.75
N GLU A 233 8.63 10.94 -10.80
CA GLU A 233 7.93 9.68 -11.08
C GLU A 233 8.23 9.17 -12.51
N CYS A 234 8.20 10.07 -13.49
CA CYS A 234 8.54 9.74 -14.87
C CYS A 234 10.00 9.27 -15.00
N GLU A 235 10.92 9.91 -14.30
CA GLU A 235 12.33 9.52 -14.27
C GLU A 235 12.50 8.11 -13.70
N ALA A 236 11.83 7.82 -12.59
CA ALA A 236 11.86 6.49 -11.98
C ALA A 236 11.32 5.41 -12.92
N LEU A 237 10.19 5.65 -13.57
CA LEU A 237 9.60 4.70 -14.53
C LEU A 237 10.45 4.54 -15.78
N LYS A 238 11.06 5.61 -16.28
CA LYS A 238 12.01 5.55 -17.39
C LYS A 238 13.21 4.69 -17.04
N ARG A 239 13.76 4.85 -15.83
CA ARG A 239 14.87 4.03 -15.33
C ARG A 239 14.49 2.54 -15.24
N VAL A 240 13.33 2.23 -14.72
CA VAL A 240 12.83 0.84 -14.65
C VAL A 240 12.72 0.21 -16.04
N ARG A 241 12.12 0.92 -16.98
CA ARG A 241 11.90 0.37 -18.33
C ARG A 241 13.17 0.32 -19.19
N ASN A 242 13.97 1.39 -19.16
CA ASN A 242 15.08 1.56 -20.09
C ASN A 242 16.40 1.06 -19.51
N ASP A 243 16.73 1.43 -18.27
CA ASP A 243 18.04 1.12 -17.68
C ASP A 243 18.04 -0.28 -17.06
N MET A 244 16.92 -0.68 -16.39
CA MET A 244 16.77 -2.02 -15.82
C MET A 244 16.17 -3.04 -16.81
N GLY A 245 15.68 -2.61 -17.97
CA GLY A 245 15.16 -3.47 -19.03
C GLY A 245 13.79 -4.11 -18.73
N LEU A 246 13.07 -3.64 -17.71
CA LEU A 246 11.77 -4.20 -17.32
C LEU A 246 10.64 -3.63 -18.20
N THR A 247 10.64 -4.02 -19.47
CA THR A 247 9.72 -3.49 -20.49
C THR A 247 8.27 -3.94 -20.34
N ASN A 248 8.01 -4.90 -19.46
CA ASN A 248 6.66 -5.34 -19.11
C ASN A 248 5.86 -4.33 -18.28
N VAL A 249 6.50 -3.26 -17.79
CA VAL A 249 5.83 -2.14 -17.13
C VAL A 249 5.04 -1.32 -18.14
N GLN A 250 3.75 -1.13 -17.87
CA GLN A 250 2.84 -0.23 -18.57
C GLN A 250 2.37 0.86 -17.61
N VAL A 251 2.10 2.07 -18.11
CA VAL A 251 1.73 3.21 -17.27
C VAL A 251 0.24 3.52 -17.44
N MET A 252 -0.46 3.64 -16.32
CA MET A 252 -1.84 4.12 -16.26
C MET A 252 -1.86 5.56 -15.75
N VAL A 253 -2.49 6.44 -16.50
CA VAL A 253 -2.73 7.83 -16.10
C VAL A 253 -4.13 7.94 -15.50
N PRO A 254 -4.27 8.24 -14.20
CA PRO A 254 -5.56 8.37 -13.54
C PRO A 254 -6.19 9.73 -13.79
N PHE A 255 -7.53 9.79 -13.73
CA PHE A 255 -8.32 11.02 -13.78
C PHE A 255 -7.99 11.93 -14.95
N VAL A 256 -7.87 11.37 -16.14
CA VAL A 256 -7.83 12.16 -17.39
C VAL A 256 -9.20 12.80 -17.58
N ARG A 257 -9.22 14.12 -17.60
CA ARG A 257 -10.43 14.94 -17.80
C ARG A 257 -10.19 15.85 -18.99
N THR A 258 -11.27 16.19 -19.68
CA THR A 258 -11.27 17.16 -20.78
C THR A 258 -11.11 18.58 -20.28
#